data_f8747d57704d0acb6ac9efa106390888
#
_entry.id   f8747d57704d0acb6ac9efa106390888
#
_cell.length_a   1.000
_cell.length_b   1.000
_cell.length_c   1.000
_cell.angle_alpha   90.00
_cell.angle_beta   90.00
_cell.angle_gamma   90.00
#
_symmetry.space_group_name_H-M   'P 1'
#
loop_
_entity.id
_entity.type
_entity.pdbx_description
1 polymer ?
#
loop_
_entity_poly.entity_id
_entity_poly.type
_entity_poly.pdbx_seq_one_letter_code
_entity_poly.pdbx_strand_id
1 'polypeptide(L)'
;SILAVTFTNKAALEMRERVGQMVDRKAARQIMVSTFHSLCVRILREDIGRLGYKTNFTIYSGSEQSGLIRRLIVRHGGIKEKIGPKDVLSAMSRMKNNGLGIDSIEDNLTANIAASYQRELQAQNSVDFDDLLILADKLLKEHPDVRAAWQQRFRYITVDEFQDTNSLQMSLLGHLVGPDHNVCVVGDDDQSIYGWRGAQISNILEFERFFPNPSVIKLEENYRCTAPILDTANALIRHNLGRRDKTLRAHKGGGDPVRLISMPGDAEEAEFIITDIENVRRQEERPWEDFAILFRANTQSRVIEQTLREHKIPYRMVGAQSFFDRKEVKDLISYLATIENPQADEYLLRILNTPPRGISDLTAQLAIDWSREHGNSVWAALQDEEFLETLTTRARNSCLLYTSPSPRDTERS
;
A
#
# COMPACT_ATOMS: atom_id res chain seq x y z
N SER A 1 -15.53 -9.77 20.74
CA SER A 1 -15.59 -8.63 19.83
C SER A 1 -15.59 -9.10 18.37
N ILE A 2 -15.78 -8.16 17.45
CA ILE A 2 -15.86 -8.41 15.99
C ILE A 2 -14.65 -7.76 15.33
N LEU A 3 -14.03 -8.46 14.38
CA LEU A 3 -13.07 -7.94 13.44
C LEU A 3 -13.69 -7.88 12.04
N ALA A 4 -13.68 -6.73 11.40
CA ALA A 4 -14.06 -6.55 10.01
C ALA A 4 -12.85 -6.07 9.21
N VAL A 5 -12.50 -6.82 8.17
CA VAL A 5 -11.32 -6.53 7.33
C VAL A 5 -11.77 -6.26 5.91
N THR A 6 -11.18 -5.26 5.28
CA THR A 6 -11.38 -4.93 3.88
C THR A 6 -10.06 -4.59 3.19
N PHE A 7 -10.08 -4.38 1.88
CA PHE A 7 -8.86 -4.22 1.10
C PHE A 7 -8.27 -2.80 1.16
N THR A 8 -9.11 -1.75 1.21
CA THR A 8 -8.66 -0.35 1.16
C THR A 8 -8.99 0.44 2.42
N ASN A 9 -8.17 1.43 2.74
CA ASN A 9 -8.44 2.34 3.87
C ASN A 9 -9.75 3.13 3.67
N LYS A 10 -10.12 3.45 2.42
CA LYS A 10 -11.38 4.13 2.10
C LYS A 10 -12.57 3.21 2.44
N ALA A 11 -12.54 1.95 1.99
CA ALA A 11 -13.58 0.99 2.31
C ALA A 11 -13.67 0.71 3.82
N ALA A 12 -12.53 0.66 4.53
CA ALA A 12 -12.52 0.52 5.97
C ALA A 12 -13.15 1.73 6.69
N LEU A 13 -12.93 2.95 6.19
CA LEU A 13 -13.58 4.15 6.73
C LEU A 13 -15.09 4.11 6.49
N GLU A 14 -15.52 3.84 5.26
CA GLU A 14 -16.93 3.76 4.89
C GLU A 14 -17.67 2.66 5.70
N MET A 15 -17.06 1.48 5.82
CA MET A 15 -17.61 0.39 6.64
C MET A 15 -17.76 0.80 8.11
N ARG A 16 -16.77 1.52 8.66
CA ARG A 16 -16.82 2.04 10.04
C ARG A 16 -17.95 3.04 10.23
N GLU A 17 -18.14 3.94 9.28
CA GLU A 17 -19.23 4.92 9.30
C GLU A 17 -20.60 4.24 9.25
N ARG A 18 -20.80 3.27 8.36
CA ARG A 18 -22.03 2.49 8.26
C ARG A 18 -22.33 1.70 9.54
N VAL A 19 -21.33 1.01 10.08
CA VAL A 19 -21.46 0.32 11.36
C VAL A 19 -21.85 1.29 12.48
N GLY A 20 -21.23 2.49 12.51
CA GLY A 20 -21.55 3.53 13.49
C GLY A 20 -22.98 4.07 13.40
N GLN A 21 -23.63 3.95 12.23
CA GLN A 21 -25.03 4.30 12.03
C GLN A 21 -26.00 3.17 12.44
N MET A 22 -25.54 1.92 12.40
CA MET A 22 -26.38 0.73 12.67
C MET A 22 -26.42 0.33 14.15
N VAL A 23 -25.39 0.67 14.92
CA VAL A 23 -25.25 0.28 16.32
C VAL A 23 -24.93 1.46 17.21
N ASP A 24 -25.16 1.36 18.52
CA ASP A 24 -24.79 2.41 19.47
C ASP A 24 -23.26 2.66 19.50
N ARG A 25 -22.86 3.84 19.97
CA ARG A 25 -21.44 4.25 20.01
C ARG A 25 -20.56 3.33 20.85
N LYS A 26 -21.10 2.67 21.87
CA LYS A 26 -20.34 1.76 22.74
C LYS A 26 -20.07 0.44 22.01
N ALA A 27 -21.07 -0.09 21.33
CA ALA A 27 -20.94 -1.29 20.51
C ALA A 27 -20.01 -1.03 19.31
N ALA A 28 -20.17 0.10 18.61
CA ALA A 28 -19.31 0.48 17.49
C ALA A 28 -17.82 0.52 17.86
N ARG A 29 -17.46 1.01 19.05
CA ARG A 29 -16.06 1.03 19.55
C ARG A 29 -15.47 -0.36 19.83
N GLN A 30 -16.30 -1.38 19.99
CA GLN A 30 -15.86 -2.76 20.20
C GLN A 30 -15.63 -3.52 18.89
N ILE A 31 -16.07 -2.96 17.77
CA ILE A 31 -15.87 -3.50 16.44
C ILE A 31 -14.59 -2.92 15.86
N MET A 32 -13.62 -3.78 15.53
CA MET A 32 -12.42 -3.35 14.83
C MET A 32 -12.66 -3.43 13.33
N VAL A 33 -12.61 -2.29 12.66
CA VAL A 33 -12.67 -2.21 11.19
C VAL A 33 -11.31 -1.72 10.69
N SER A 34 -10.65 -2.50 9.84
CA SER A 34 -9.32 -2.16 9.32
C SER A 34 -9.03 -2.83 7.97
N THR A 35 -7.89 -2.49 7.37
CA THR A 35 -7.29 -3.30 6.30
C THR A 35 -6.38 -4.38 6.90
N PHE A 36 -6.01 -5.41 6.11
CA PHE A 36 -5.03 -6.42 6.56
C PHE A 36 -3.74 -5.77 7.05
N HIS A 37 -3.17 -4.85 6.29
CA HIS A 37 -1.93 -4.17 6.69
C HIS A 37 -2.07 -3.35 7.99
N SER A 38 -3.17 -2.62 8.14
CA SER A 38 -3.42 -1.86 9.37
C SER A 38 -3.61 -2.77 10.60
N LEU A 39 -4.21 -3.95 10.40
CA LEU A 39 -4.31 -4.98 11.43
C LEU A 39 -2.92 -5.52 11.79
N CYS A 40 -2.10 -5.84 10.78
CA CYS A 40 -0.72 -6.31 10.99
C CYS A 40 0.13 -5.30 11.74
N VAL A 41 0.05 -4.00 11.39
CA VAL A 41 0.72 -2.94 12.14
C VAL A 41 0.33 -3.00 13.62
N ARG A 42 -0.95 -3.17 13.93
CA ARG A 42 -1.42 -3.23 15.31
C ARG A 42 -0.88 -4.46 16.04
N ILE A 43 -0.92 -5.64 15.41
CA ILE A 43 -0.36 -6.88 15.96
C ILE A 43 1.14 -6.68 16.25
N LEU A 44 1.87 -6.16 15.29
CA LEU A 44 3.31 -5.95 15.40
C LEU A 44 3.68 -4.88 16.44
N ARG A 45 2.89 -3.79 16.57
CA ARG A 45 3.12 -2.78 17.63
C ARG A 45 2.92 -3.33 19.03
N GLU A 46 2.12 -4.38 19.21
CA GLU A 46 1.93 -5.04 20.52
C GLU A 46 3.07 -6.05 20.78
N ASP A 47 3.43 -6.91 19.83
CA ASP A 47 4.19 -8.12 20.09
C ASP A 47 5.46 -8.35 19.24
N ILE A 48 5.86 -7.44 18.36
CA ILE A 48 7.01 -7.62 17.45
C ILE A 48 8.33 -7.86 18.20
N GLY A 49 8.41 -7.48 19.47
CA GLY A 49 9.57 -7.74 20.32
C GLY A 49 9.96 -9.22 20.38
N ARG A 50 9.00 -10.13 20.21
CA ARG A 50 9.22 -11.58 20.11
C ARG A 50 10.06 -11.98 18.89
N LEU A 51 10.08 -11.13 17.85
CA LEU A 51 10.85 -11.35 16.60
C LEU A 51 12.16 -10.54 16.57
N GLY A 52 12.58 -9.93 17.68
CA GLY A 52 13.84 -9.21 17.79
C GLY A 52 13.81 -7.76 17.28
N TYR A 53 12.62 -7.20 17.05
CA TYR A 53 12.44 -5.79 16.72
C TYR A 53 11.98 -4.99 17.94
N LYS A 54 12.13 -3.66 17.88
CA LYS A 54 11.50 -2.77 18.86
C LYS A 54 10.09 -2.38 18.38
N THR A 55 9.18 -2.13 19.32
CA THR A 55 7.77 -1.80 18.99
C THR A 55 7.61 -0.46 18.26
N ASN A 56 8.58 0.46 18.36
CA ASN A 56 8.61 1.74 17.66
C ASN A 56 9.25 1.66 16.26
N PHE A 57 9.17 0.52 15.59
CA PHE A 57 9.73 0.32 14.26
C PHE A 57 9.21 1.34 13.23
N THR A 58 10.03 1.64 12.23
CA THR A 58 9.68 2.51 11.10
C THR A 58 9.16 1.69 9.92
N ILE A 59 8.16 2.21 9.21
CA ILE A 59 7.61 1.56 8.00
C ILE A 59 8.13 2.33 6.79
N TYR A 60 8.93 1.67 5.95
CA TYR A 60 9.49 2.27 4.75
C TYR A 60 8.45 2.44 3.64
N SER A 61 8.38 3.65 3.08
CA SER A 61 7.63 3.92 1.86
C SER A 61 8.37 3.39 0.62
N GLY A 62 7.69 3.30 -0.53
CA GLY A 62 8.32 2.87 -1.78
C GLY A 62 9.51 3.74 -2.22
N SER A 63 9.55 5.02 -1.85
CA SER A 63 10.69 5.90 -2.14
C SER A 63 11.91 5.55 -1.28
N GLU A 64 11.71 5.26 -0.01
CA GLU A 64 12.76 4.85 0.93
C GLU A 64 13.33 3.49 0.56
N GLN A 65 12.46 2.53 0.25
CA GLN A 65 12.86 1.23 -0.29
C GLN A 65 13.72 1.38 -1.54
N SER A 66 13.26 2.19 -2.52
CA SER A 66 14.01 2.46 -3.76
C SER A 66 15.35 3.14 -3.50
N GLY A 67 15.41 4.04 -2.51
CA GLY A 67 16.64 4.70 -2.07
C GLY A 67 17.65 3.71 -1.52
N LEU A 68 17.22 2.86 -0.58
CA LEU A 68 18.08 1.84 0.02
C LEU A 68 18.57 0.84 -1.04
N ILE A 69 17.67 0.32 -1.87
CA ILE A 69 18.05 -0.64 -2.93
C ILE A 69 19.04 -0.02 -3.92
N ARG A 70 18.89 1.25 -4.28
CA ARG A 70 19.86 1.94 -5.15
C ARG A 70 21.26 1.96 -4.54
N ARG A 71 21.40 2.24 -3.25
CA ARG A 71 22.68 2.17 -2.54
C ARG A 71 23.26 0.76 -2.53
N LEU A 72 22.41 -0.25 -2.30
CA LEU A 72 22.83 -1.65 -2.31
C LEU A 72 23.26 -2.14 -3.70
N ILE A 73 22.59 -1.72 -4.77
CA ILE A 73 22.99 -2.00 -6.16
C ILE A 73 24.42 -1.47 -6.42
N VAL A 74 24.70 -0.25 -6.00
CA VAL A 74 26.07 0.34 -6.11
C VAL A 74 27.08 -0.50 -5.34
N ARG A 75 26.78 -0.85 -4.09
CA ARG A 75 27.67 -1.64 -3.21
C ARG A 75 27.97 -3.03 -3.75
N HIS A 76 26.98 -3.70 -4.34
CA HIS A 76 27.14 -5.04 -4.91
C HIS A 76 27.62 -5.06 -6.37
N GLY A 77 27.99 -3.87 -6.93
CA GLY A 77 28.52 -3.78 -8.29
C GLY A 77 27.49 -3.91 -9.40
N GLY A 78 26.20 -3.84 -9.08
CA GLY A 78 25.08 -4.05 -10.01
C GLY A 78 24.91 -2.98 -11.09
N ILE A 79 25.67 -1.85 -11.02
CA ILE A 79 25.69 -0.82 -12.07
C ILE A 79 26.13 -1.42 -13.41
N LYS A 80 27.10 -2.33 -13.40
CA LYS A 80 27.62 -3.01 -14.62
C LYS A 80 26.58 -3.93 -15.26
N GLU A 81 25.70 -4.50 -14.46
CA GLU A 81 24.67 -5.45 -14.90
C GLU A 81 23.34 -4.78 -15.26
N LYS A 82 23.25 -3.44 -15.18
CA LYS A 82 22.08 -2.62 -15.52
C LYS A 82 20.80 -3.00 -14.74
N ILE A 83 20.95 -3.55 -13.53
CA ILE A 83 19.81 -3.87 -12.66
C ILE A 83 19.24 -2.58 -12.08
N GLY A 84 17.92 -2.39 -12.23
CA GLY A 84 17.21 -1.23 -11.69
C GLY A 84 16.58 -1.50 -10.31
N PRO A 85 16.40 -0.46 -9.46
CA PRO A 85 15.71 -0.63 -8.17
C PRO A 85 14.30 -1.24 -8.30
N LYS A 86 13.60 -0.96 -9.40
CA LYS A 86 12.26 -1.51 -9.68
C LYS A 86 12.28 -3.03 -9.89
N ASP A 87 13.31 -3.53 -10.54
CA ASP A 87 13.45 -4.97 -10.83
C ASP A 87 13.67 -5.75 -9.54
N VAL A 88 14.56 -5.25 -8.69
CA VAL A 88 14.82 -5.82 -7.36
C VAL A 88 13.56 -5.77 -6.49
N LEU A 89 12.87 -4.61 -6.41
CA LEU A 89 11.62 -4.47 -5.66
C LEU A 89 10.54 -5.43 -6.16
N SER A 90 10.40 -5.59 -7.47
CA SER A 90 9.40 -6.48 -8.05
C SER A 90 9.70 -7.95 -7.74
N ALA A 91 10.97 -8.35 -7.79
CA ALA A 91 11.39 -9.70 -7.42
C ALA A 91 11.15 -9.98 -5.94
N MET A 92 11.54 -9.05 -5.06
CA MET A 92 11.32 -9.14 -3.62
C MET A 92 9.84 -9.19 -3.25
N SER A 93 9.02 -8.34 -3.85
CA SER A 93 7.58 -8.30 -3.56
C SER A 93 6.89 -9.59 -4.01
N ARG A 94 7.25 -10.14 -5.18
CA ARG A 94 6.75 -11.46 -5.60
C ARG A 94 7.15 -12.57 -4.64
N MET A 95 8.42 -12.63 -4.24
CA MET A 95 8.92 -13.58 -3.26
C MET A 95 8.13 -13.49 -1.94
N LYS A 96 8.02 -12.28 -1.39
CA LYS A 96 7.35 -12.00 -0.12
C LYS A 96 5.85 -12.34 -0.17
N ASN A 97 5.14 -11.90 -1.19
CA ASN A 97 3.68 -12.13 -1.32
C ASN A 97 3.30 -13.59 -1.59
N ASN A 98 4.24 -14.39 -2.11
CA ASN A 98 4.05 -15.84 -2.26
C ASN A 98 4.56 -16.65 -1.05
N GLY A 99 5.04 -15.99 0.00
CA GLY A 99 5.58 -16.68 1.19
C GLY A 99 6.84 -17.48 0.90
N LEU A 100 7.62 -17.11 -0.13
CA LEU A 100 8.84 -17.80 -0.55
C LEU A 100 10.07 -17.19 0.14
N GLY A 101 11.15 -17.99 0.23
CA GLY A 101 12.45 -17.52 0.71
C GLY A 101 13.27 -16.81 -0.35
N ILE A 102 14.37 -16.16 0.06
CA ILE A 102 15.30 -15.44 -0.83
C ILE A 102 15.86 -16.37 -1.93
N ASP A 103 16.01 -17.64 -1.63
CA ASP A 103 16.49 -18.67 -2.56
C ASP A 103 15.57 -18.88 -3.79
N SER A 104 14.34 -18.35 -3.75
CA SER A 104 13.42 -18.36 -4.89
C SER A 104 13.72 -17.29 -5.93
N ILE A 105 14.65 -16.38 -5.65
CA ILE A 105 15.11 -15.36 -6.60
C ILE A 105 16.22 -15.98 -7.45
N GLU A 106 15.94 -16.20 -8.73
CA GLU A 106 16.85 -16.88 -9.67
C GLU A 106 18.15 -16.10 -9.90
N ASP A 107 18.08 -14.77 -9.97
CA ASP A 107 19.26 -13.93 -10.17
C ASP A 107 20.04 -13.75 -8.86
N ASN A 108 21.26 -14.28 -8.82
CA ASN A 108 22.12 -14.28 -7.65
C ASN A 108 22.43 -12.85 -7.13
N LEU A 109 22.59 -11.88 -8.03
CA LEU A 109 22.88 -10.51 -7.63
C LEU A 109 21.64 -9.88 -6.97
N THR A 110 20.46 -10.07 -7.55
CA THR A 110 19.19 -9.63 -6.97
C THR A 110 18.93 -10.31 -5.63
N ALA A 111 19.23 -11.62 -5.50
CA ALA A 111 19.11 -12.35 -4.24
C ALA A 111 20.05 -11.78 -3.15
N ASN A 112 21.32 -11.47 -3.49
CA ASN A 112 22.27 -10.87 -2.57
C ASN A 112 21.87 -9.46 -2.14
N ILE A 113 21.32 -8.66 -3.06
CA ILE A 113 20.79 -7.33 -2.76
C ILE A 113 19.58 -7.44 -1.84
N ALA A 114 18.65 -8.37 -2.11
CA ALA A 114 17.48 -8.63 -1.29
C ALA A 114 17.86 -9.07 0.14
N ALA A 115 18.85 -9.96 0.27
CA ALA A 115 19.39 -10.38 1.56
C ALA A 115 20.00 -9.21 2.34
N SER A 116 20.75 -8.36 1.66
CA SER A 116 21.37 -7.18 2.27
C SER A 116 20.31 -6.15 2.66
N TYR A 117 19.30 -5.96 1.84
CA TYR A 117 18.17 -5.09 2.11
C TYR A 117 17.43 -5.51 3.40
N GLN A 118 17.12 -6.79 3.54
CA GLN A 118 16.41 -7.29 4.72
C GLN A 118 17.23 -7.13 6.00
N ARG A 119 18.57 -7.40 5.92
CA ARG A 119 19.48 -7.19 7.06
C ARG A 119 19.55 -5.71 7.47
N GLU A 120 19.57 -4.79 6.50
CA GLU A 120 19.61 -3.37 6.79
C GLU A 120 18.33 -2.85 7.39
N LEU A 121 17.16 -3.30 6.90
CA LEU A 121 15.89 -2.96 7.52
C LEU A 121 15.86 -3.42 9.00
N GLN A 122 16.26 -4.65 9.26
CA GLN A 122 16.26 -5.17 10.62
C GLN A 122 17.23 -4.41 11.54
N ALA A 123 18.45 -4.11 11.05
CA ALA A 123 19.44 -3.35 11.81
C ALA A 123 18.96 -1.95 12.19
N GLN A 124 18.15 -1.32 11.32
CA GLN A 124 17.56 0.01 11.52
C GLN A 124 16.19 -0.04 12.23
N ASN A 125 15.80 -1.20 12.77
CA ASN A 125 14.47 -1.39 13.35
C ASN A 125 13.35 -0.92 12.41
N SER A 126 13.45 -1.27 11.13
CA SER A 126 12.53 -0.86 10.07
C SER A 126 11.94 -2.07 9.37
N VAL A 127 10.77 -1.89 8.82
CA VAL A 127 10.04 -2.89 8.02
C VAL A 127 9.52 -2.22 6.75
N ASP A 128 9.33 -2.97 5.68
CA ASP A 128 8.60 -2.48 4.53
C ASP A 128 7.11 -2.90 4.58
N PHE A 129 6.37 -2.53 3.54
CA PHE A 129 4.94 -2.78 3.50
C PHE A 129 4.61 -4.29 3.41
N ASP A 130 5.41 -5.05 2.67
CA ASP A 130 5.24 -6.51 2.56
C ASP A 130 5.67 -7.23 3.85
N ASP A 131 6.68 -6.71 4.56
CA ASP A 131 7.12 -7.24 5.86
C ASP A 131 6.02 -7.20 6.92
N LEU A 132 5.09 -6.25 6.84
CA LEU A 132 3.97 -6.17 7.78
C LEU A 132 3.16 -7.48 7.80
N LEU A 133 2.87 -8.02 6.63
CA LEU A 133 2.14 -9.29 6.50
C LEU A 133 2.99 -10.48 6.95
N ILE A 134 4.24 -10.55 6.47
CA ILE A 134 5.16 -11.66 6.75
C ILE A 134 5.47 -11.78 8.23
N LEU A 135 5.83 -10.67 8.86
CA LEU A 135 6.20 -10.66 10.28
C LEU A 135 4.99 -10.93 11.17
N ALA A 136 3.80 -10.44 10.81
CA ALA A 136 2.57 -10.75 11.54
C ALA A 136 2.21 -12.24 11.41
N ASP A 137 2.30 -12.81 10.20
CA ASP A 137 2.08 -14.24 9.97
C ASP A 137 3.09 -15.08 10.77
N LYS A 138 4.37 -14.76 10.68
CA LYS A 138 5.45 -15.41 11.43
C LYS A 138 5.22 -15.34 12.93
N LEU A 139 4.87 -14.15 13.45
CA LEU A 139 4.60 -13.95 14.87
C LEU A 139 3.46 -14.84 15.36
N LEU A 140 2.33 -14.86 14.66
CA LEU A 140 1.18 -15.68 15.03
C LEU A 140 1.44 -17.19 14.86
N LYS A 141 2.31 -17.56 13.93
CA LYS A 141 2.70 -18.95 13.70
C LYS A 141 3.66 -19.46 14.79
N GLU A 142 4.70 -18.69 15.11
CA GLU A 142 5.78 -19.11 16.03
C GLU A 142 5.44 -18.88 17.51
N HIS A 143 4.46 -18.00 17.84
CA HIS A 143 4.07 -17.68 19.21
C HIS A 143 2.59 -18.02 19.48
N PRO A 144 2.29 -19.27 19.88
CA PRO A 144 0.91 -19.72 20.15
C PRO A 144 0.17 -18.93 21.22
N ASP A 145 0.89 -18.37 22.21
CA ASP A 145 0.36 -17.51 23.26
C ASP A 145 -0.18 -16.18 22.68
N VAL A 146 0.58 -15.55 21.79
CA VAL A 146 0.17 -14.34 21.09
C VAL A 146 -1.06 -14.65 20.20
N ARG A 147 -0.97 -15.73 19.43
CA ARG A 147 -2.09 -16.18 18.58
C ARG A 147 -3.37 -16.39 19.39
N ALA A 148 -3.30 -17.11 20.50
CA ALA A 148 -4.45 -17.37 21.38
C ALA A 148 -5.06 -16.07 21.93
N ALA A 149 -4.23 -15.10 22.31
CA ALA A 149 -4.71 -13.79 22.76
C ALA A 149 -5.51 -13.04 21.69
N TRP A 150 -5.02 -13.06 20.42
CA TRP A 150 -5.71 -12.45 19.30
C TRP A 150 -7.00 -13.19 18.91
N GLN A 151 -7.04 -14.54 18.98
CA GLN A 151 -8.24 -15.35 18.77
C GLN A 151 -9.31 -15.06 19.84
N GLN A 152 -8.94 -14.90 21.10
CA GLN A 152 -9.87 -14.52 22.16
C GLN A 152 -10.42 -13.10 21.97
N ARG A 153 -9.62 -12.20 21.45
CA ARG A 153 -10.01 -10.80 21.18
C ARG A 153 -11.06 -10.72 20.06
N PHE A 154 -10.96 -11.57 19.03
CA PHE A 154 -11.86 -11.57 17.87
C PHE A 154 -12.66 -12.87 17.77
N ARG A 155 -13.84 -12.86 18.36
CA ARG A 155 -14.73 -14.00 18.33
C ARG A 155 -15.44 -14.19 16.98
N TYR A 156 -15.64 -13.10 16.25
CA TYR A 156 -16.25 -13.08 14.93
C TYR A 156 -15.36 -12.30 13.98
N ILE A 157 -15.09 -12.85 12.82
CA ILE A 157 -14.27 -12.24 11.80
C ILE A 157 -15.07 -12.15 10.51
N THR A 158 -15.10 -10.97 9.88
CA THR A 158 -15.65 -10.81 8.53
C THR A 158 -14.59 -10.18 7.63
N VAL A 159 -14.52 -10.68 6.39
CA VAL A 159 -13.56 -10.18 5.38
C VAL A 159 -14.33 -9.83 4.12
N ASP A 160 -14.20 -8.61 3.66
CA ASP A 160 -14.77 -8.10 2.42
C ASP A 160 -13.73 -8.13 1.30
N GLU A 161 -14.17 -8.13 0.04
CA GLU A 161 -13.34 -8.23 -1.16
C GLU A 161 -12.38 -9.44 -1.12
N PHE A 162 -12.89 -10.58 -0.65
CA PHE A 162 -12.06 -11.75 -0.35
C PHE A 162 -11.34 -12.33 -1.58
N GLN A 163 -11.87 -12.14 -2.80
CA GLN A 163 -11.25 -12.53 -4.07
C GLN A 163 -9.89 -11.86 -4.32
N ASP A 164 -9.61 -10.74 -3.65
CA ASP A 164 -8.36 -9.99 -3.82
C ASP A 164 -7.27 -10.37 -2.80
N THR A 165 -7.56 -11.38 -1.95
CA THR A 165 -6.61 -11.83 -0.92
C THR A 165 -5.49 -12.68 -1.52
N ASN A 166 -4.27 -12.53 -0.97
CA ASN A 166 -3.13 -13.36 -1.28
C ASN A 166 -2.93 -14.50 -0.25
N SER A 167 -1.93 -15.36 -0.48
CA SER A 167 -1.65 -16.51 0.39
C SER A 167 -1.32 -16.11 1.84
N LEU A 168 -0.57 -15.02 2.04
CA LEU A 168 -0.22 -14.54 3.38
C LEU A 168 -1.43 -14.02 4.14
N GLN A 169 -2.33 -13.31 3.46
CA GLN A 169 -3.58 -12.83 4.06
C GLN A 169 -4.50 -13.99 4.42
N MET A 170 -4.52 -15.03 3.59
CA MET A 170 -5.24 -16.27 3.90
C MET A 170 -4.64 -16.98 5.10
N SER A 171 -3.31 -17.11 5.19
CA SER A 171 -2.60 -17.68 6.34
C SER A 171 -2.89 -16.90 7.63
N LEU A 172 -2.79 -15.57 7.57
CA LEU A 172 -3.12 -14.68 8.69
C LEU A 172 -4.57 -14.88 9.17
N LEU A 173 -5.52 -14.98 8.24
CA LEU A 173 -6.92 -15.27 8.58
C LEU A 173 -7.03 -16.61 9.31
N GLY A 174 -6.35 -17.65 8.82
CA GLY A 174 -6.31 -18.97 9.45
C GLY A 174 -5.75 -18.95 10.88
N HIS A 175 -4.74 -18.09 11.14
CA HIS A 175 -4.20 -17.92 12.49
C HIS A 175 -5.14 -17.14 13.42
N LEU A 176 -5.90 -16.19 12.90
CA LEU A 176 -6.80 -15.34 13.69
C LEU A 176 -8.14 -16.00 13.99
N VAL A 177 -8.60 -16.88 13.11
CA VAL A 177 -9.86 -17.62 13.33
C VAL A 177 -9.70 -18.62 14.47
N GLY A 178 -10.55 -18.49 15.49
CA GLY A 178 -10.56 -19.40 16.63
C GLY A 178 -11.19 -20.76 16.28
N PRO A 179 -11.21 -21.70 17.24
CA PRO A 179 -11.71 -23.07 17.03
C PRO A 179 -13.19 -23.15 16.65
N ASP A 180 -13.97 -22.12 16.96
CA ASP A 180 -15.40 -22.05 16.61
C ASP A 180 -15.65 -21.74 15.14
N HIS A 181 -14.60 -21.40 14.36
CA HIS A 181 -14.64 -21.03 12.96
C HIS A 181 -15.68 -19.95 12.62
N ASN A 182 -15.89 -18.98 13.51
CA ASN A 182 -16.81 -17.86 13.28
C ASN A 182 -16.23 -16.87 12.28
N VAL A 183 -16.13 -17.27 11.03
CA VAL A 183 -15.61 -16.46 9.92
C VAL A 183 -16.65 -16.33 8.82
N CYS A 184 -16.84 -15.14 8.32
CA CYS A 184 -17.67 -14.82 7.17
C CYS A 184 -16.81 -14.07 6.14
N VAL A 185 -16.74 -14.57 4.92
CA VAL A 185 -16.06 -13.89 3.82
C VAL A 185 -17.07 -13.47 2.77
N VAL A 186 -16.90 -12.26 2.25
CA VAL A 186 -17.72 -11.69 1.19
C VAL A 186 -16.80 -11.35 0.04
N GLY A 187 -17.21 -11.67 -1.18
CA GLY A 187 -16.43 -11.37 -2.36
C GLY A 187 -17.13 -11.79 -3.64
N ASP A 188 -16.55 -11.40 -4.74
CA ASP A 188 -17.03 -11.72 -6.08
C ASP A 188 -15.84 -12.18 -6.94
N ASP A 189 -15.78 -13.47 -7.22
CA ASP A 189 -14.75 -14.09 -8.04
C ASP A 189 -14.64 -13.47 -9.44
N ASP A 190 -15.73 -12.92 -9.98
CA ASP A 190 -15.75 -12.23 -11.27
C ASP A 190 -15.06 -10.86 -11.20
N GLN A 191 -14.83 -10.30 -10.01
CA GLN A 191 -14.13 -9.03 -9.78
C GLN A 191 -12.67 -9.19 -9.38
N SER A 192 -12.10 -10.40 -9.41
CA SER A 192 -10.70 -10.66 -9.09
C SER A 192 -9.77 -10.12 -10.18
N ILE A 193 -9.31 -8.88 -10.02
CA ILE A 193 -8.44 -8.17 -10.99
C ILE A 193 -7.04 -7.86 -10.46
N TYR A 194 -6.72 -8.31 -9.25
CA TYR A 194 -5.42 -8.05 -8.59
C TYR A 194 -4.47 -9.26 -8.59
N GLY A 195 -4.64 -10.24 -9.51
CA GLY A 195 -3.73 -11.37 -9.67
C GLY A 195 -2.27 -10.94 -9.89
N TRP A 196 -2.04 -9.85 -10.60
CA TRP A 196 -0.70 -9.26 -10.81
C TRP A 196 -0.06 -8.68 -9.52
N ARG A 197 -0.85 -8.48 -8.45
CA ARG A 197 -0.40 -8.13 -7.09
C ARG A 197 -0.29 -9.34 -6.17
N GLY A 198 -0.46 -10.55 -6.68
CA GLY A 198 -0.40 -11.78 -5.90
C GLY A 198 -1.74 -12.24 -5.31
N ALA A 199 -2.87 -11.61 -5.68
CA ALA A 199 -4.18 -12.10 -5.30
C ALA A 199 -4.41 -13.51 -5.87
N GLN A 200 -4.99 -14.39 -5.05
CA GLN A 200 -5.26 -15.77 -5.40
C GLN A 200 -6.76 -16.06 -5.38
N ILE A 201 -7.35 -16.14 -6.57
CA ILE A 201 -8.77 -16.43 -6.73
C ILE A 201 -9.17 -17.78 -6.08
N SER A 202 -8.24 -18.72 -5.98
CA SER A 202 -8.45 -20.00 -5.29
C SER A 202 -8.88 -19.84 -3.82
N ASN A 203 -8.48 -18.74 -3.15
CA ASN A 203 -8.87 -18.49 -1.77
C ASN A 203 -10.40 -18.43 -1.61
N ILE A 204 -11.12 -17.80 -2.55
CA ILE A 204 -12.58 -17.73 -2.51
C ILE A 204 -13.23 -18.94 -3.17
N LEU A 205 -12.66 -19.47 -4.25
CA LEU A 205 -13.25 -20.61 -4.97
C LEU A 205 -13.14 -21.92 -4.18
N GLU A 206 -12.07 -22.07 -3.41
CA GLU A 206 -11.74 -23.28 -2.65
C GLU A 206 -11.77 -23.01 -1.12
N PHE A 207 -12.58 -22.07 -0.68
CA PHE A 207 -12.67 -21.64 0.72
C PHE A 207 -12.94 -22.82 1.68
N GLU A 208 -13.69 -23.81 1.26
CA GLU A 208 -13.99 -25.03 2.00
C GLU A 208 -12.76 -25.91 2.33
N ARG A 209 -11.65 -25.74 1.63
CA ARG A 209 -10.38 -26.42 1.95
C ARG A 209 -9.76 -25.91 3.24
N PHE A 210 -10.03 -24.66 3.56
CA PHE A 210 -9.46 -23.98 4.73
C PHE A 210 -10.45 -23.98 5.91
N PHE A 211 -11.74 -23.83 5.60
CA PHE A 211 -12.82 -23.77 6.58
C PHE A 211 -13.90 -24.77 6.16
N PRO A 212 -13.94 -25.95 6.81
CA PRO A 212 -14.83 -27.04 6.39
C PRO A 212 -16.30 -26.70 6.62
N ASN A 213 -17.15 -27.19 5.72
CA ASN A 213 -18.61 -27.05 5.75
C ASN A 213 -19.12 -25.59 5.79
N PRO A 214 -18.65 -24.70 4.93
CA PRO A 214 -19.14 -23.33 4.90
C PRO A 214 -20.57 -23.28 4.35
N SER A 215 -21.38 -22.37 4.89
CA SER A 215 -22.66 -22.01 4.27
C SER A 215 -22.40 -20.98 3.15
N VAL A 216 -22.71 -21.34 1.91
CA VAL A 216 -22.53 -20.46 0.75
C VAL A 216 -23.84 -19.79 0.38
N ILE A 217 -23.89 -18.46 0.42
CA ILE A 217 -25.04 -17.65 0.05
C ILE A 217 -24.70 -16.83 -1.18
N LYS A 218 -25.48 -16.98 -2.27
CA LYS A 218 -25.32 -16.19 -3.49
C LYS A 218 -26.21 -14.95 -3.43
N LEU A 219 -25.61 -13.77 -3.62
CA LEU A 219 -26.33 -12.50 -3.71
C LEU A 219 -26.48 -12.12 -5.18
N GLU A 220 -27.52 -12.61 -5.84
CA GLU A 220 -27.73 -12.44 -7.28
C GLU A 220 -28.60 -11.23 -7.62
N GLU A 221 -29.29 -10.62 -6.65
CA GLU A 221 -30.09 -9.43 -6.88
C GLU A 221 -29.22 -8.16 -6.84
N ASN A 222 -29.23 -7.41 -7.93
CA ASN A 222 -28.42 -6.19 -8.09
C ASN A 222 -29.30 -4.95 -8.01
N TYR A 223 -29.02 -4.11 -7.02
CA TYR A 223 -29.71 -2.83 -6.78
C TYR A 223 -29.02 -1.61 -7.41
N ARG A 224 -27.84 -1.80 -8.00
CA ARG A 224 -27.01 -0.73 -8.56
C ARG A 224 -27.40 -0.39 -9.99
N CYS A 225 -27.42 -1.39 -10.86
CA CYS A 225 -27.50 -1.24 -12.30
C CYS A 225 -28.89 -1.56 -12.85
N THR A 226 -29.20 -0.98 -14.00
CA THR A 226 -30.36 -1.36 -14.83
C THR A 226 -30.10 -2.63 -15.61
N ALA A 227 -31.18 -3.26 -16.15
CA ALA A 227 -31.07 -4.54 -16.84
C ALA A 227 -30.11 -4.55 -18.03
N PRO A 228 -30.10 -3.57 -18.97
CA PRO A 228 -29.17 -3.58 -20.11
C PRO A 228 -27.68 -3.59 -19.71
N ILE A 229 -27.32 -2.93 -18.61
CA ILE A 229 -25.95 -2.92 -18.08
C ILE A 229 -25.60 -4.34 -17.57
N LEU A 230 -26.49 -4.95 -16.79
CA LEU A 230 -26.24 -6.28 -16.22
C LEU A 230 -26.26 -7.37 -17.29
N ASP A 231 -27.13 -7.27 -18.29
CA ASP A 231 -27.18 -8.22 -19.40
C ASP A 231 -25.87 -8.20 -20.20
N THR A 232 -25.33 -7.00 -20.45
CA THR A 232 -24.02 -6.83 -21.10
C THR A 232 -22.90 -7.41 -20.24
N ALA A 233 -22.88 -7.11 -18.92
CA ALA A 233 -21.88 -7.62 -18.00
C ALA A 233 -21.97 -9.16 -17.85
N ASN A 234 -23.18 -9.71 -17.71
CA ASN A 234 -23.41 -11.15 -17.65
C ASN A 234 -22.99 -11.86 -18.96
N ALA A 235 -23.23 -11.24 -20.12
CA ALA A 235 -22.80 -11.78 -21.41
C ALA A 235 -21.28 -11.84 -21.51
N LEU A 236 -20.59 -10.78 -21.08
CA LEU A 236 -19.14 -10.71 -21.09
C LEU A 236 -18.51 -11.73 -20.12
N ILE A 237 -18.98 -11.78 -18.89
CA ILE A 237 -18.34 -12.59 -17.85
C ILE A 237 -18.50 -14.09 -18.04
N ARG A 238 -19.45 -14.55 -18.85
CA ARG A 238 -19.63 -15.96 -19.21
C ARG A 238 -18.41 -16.56 -19.92
N HIS A 239 -17.58 -15.74 -20.52
CA HIS A 239 -16.34 -16.18 -21.18
C HIS A 239 -15.22 -16.51 -20.19
N ASN A 240 -15.33 -16.10 -18.92
CA ASN A 240 -14.36 -16.45 -17.89
C ASN A 240 -14.54 -17.92 -17.46
N LEU A 241 -13.42 -18.64 -17.43
CA LEU A 241 -13.34 -20.00 -16.94
C LEU A 241 -12.98 -20.00 -15.44
N GLY A 242 -13.43 -21.03 -14.72
CA GLY A 242 -13.05 -21.21 -13.30
C GLY A 242 -13.75 -20.24 -12.34
N ARG A 243 -15.00 -19.87 -12.61
CA ARG A 243 -15.87 -19.04 -11.78
C ARG A 243 -16.95 -19.85 -11.08
N ARG A 244 -17.49 -19.36 -9.97
CA ARG A 244 -18.73 -19.89 -9.37
C ARG A 244 -19.91 -19.45 -10.23
N ASP A 245 -20.77 -20.40 -10.59
CA ASP A 245 -21.96 -20.12 -11.39
C ASP A 245 -22.92 -19.18 -10.63
N LYS A 246 -23.15 -18.00 -11.20
CA LYS A 246 -24.08 -16.97 -10.71
C LYS A 246 -24.53 -16.08 -11.87
N THR A 247 -25.73 -15.50 -11.75
CA THR A 247 -26.26 -14.55 -12.72
C THR A 247 -26.90 -13.37 -11.99
N LEU A 248 -26.36 -12.19 -12.18
CA LEU A 248 -26.90 -10.98 -11.57
C LEU A 248 -28.22 -10.59 -12.24
N ARG A 249 -29.23 -10.26 -11.43
CA ARG A 249 -30.56 -9.82 -11.87
C ARG A 249 -30.81 -8.40 -11.43
N ALA A 250 -31.27 -7.54 -12.35
CA ALA A 250 -31.54 -6.16 -12.05
C ALA A 250 -32.81 -6.00 -11.21
N HIS A 251 -32.69 -5.37 -10.03
CA HIS A 251 -33.85 -4.93 -9.25
C HIS A 251 -34.54 -3.73 -9.89
N LYS A 252 -33.76 -2.84 -10.51
CA LYS A 252 -34.25 -1.57 -11.10
C LYS A 252 -35.03 -1.74 -12.42
N GLY A 253 -35.04 -2.92 -13.03
CA GLY A 253 -35.71 -3.14 -14.31
C GLY A 253 -34.99 -2.45 -15.50
N GLY A 254 -35.77 -1.90 -16.44
CA GLY A 254 -35.30 -1.31 -17.70
C GLY A 254 -34.24 -0.21 -17.56
N GLY A 255 -33.84 0.38 -18.69
CA GLY A 255 -32.79 1.41 -18.75
C GLY A 255 -32.28 1.54 -20.17
N ASP A 256 -31.40 2.51 -20.41
CA ASP A 256 -30.79 2.72 -21.73
C ASP A 256 -29.82 1.60 -22.10
N PRO A 257 -29.72 1.26 -23.39
CA PRO A 257 -28.76 0.25 -23.87
C PRO A 257 -27.32 0.73 -23.71
N VAL A 258 -26.42 -0.22 -23.45
CA VAL A 258 -24.97 0.04 -23.45
C VAL A 258 -24.55 0.35 -24.90
N ARG A 259 -23.85 1.47 -25.10
CA ARG A 259 -23.33 1.89 -26.42
C ARG A 259 -21.86 1.54 -26.53
N LEU A 260 -21.46 0.92 -27.61
CA LEU A 260 -20.06 0.71 -27.99
C LEU A 260 -19.72 1.65 -29.12
N ILE A 261 -18.75 2.52 -28.91
CA ILE A 261 -18.37 3.55 -29.88
C ILE A 261 -16.87 3.45 -30.14
N SER A 262 -16.50 3.43 -31.42
CA SER A 262 -15.10 3.44 -31.87
C SER A 262 -14.74 4.81 -32.40
N MET A 263 -13.62 5.36 -31.95
CA MET A 263 -13.11 6.67 -32.37
C MET A 263 -11.77 6.51 -33.11
N PRO A 264 -11.41 7.43 -34.02
CA PRO A 264 -10.16 7.36 -34.75
C PRO A 264 -8.91 7.64 -33.90
N GLY A 265 -9.04 8.39 -32.79
CA GLY A 265 -7.95 8.75 -31.90
C GLY A 265 -8.42 9.11 -30.50
N ASP A 266 -7.46 9.32 -29.61
CA ASP A 266 -7.70 9.65 -28.18
C ASP A 266 -8.27 11.07 -27.99
N ALA A 267 -7.93 12.01 -28.86
CA ALA A 267 -8.48 13.35 -28.83
C ALA A 267 -9.96 13.37 -29.22
N GLU A 268 -10.32 12.67 -30.28
CA GLU A 268 -11.70 12.52 -30.73
C GLU A 268 -12.55 11.73 -29.74
N GLU A 269 -11.95 10.73 -29.09
CA GLU A 269 -12.60 9.99 -28.00
C GLU A 269 -12.93 10.92 -26.84
N ALA A 270 -11.96 11.71 -26.37
CA ALA A 270 -12.15 12.63 -25.26
C ALA A 270 -13.22 13.71 -25.59
N GLU A 271 -13.16 14.30 -26.78
CA GLU A 271 -14.13 15.31 -27.24
C GLU A 271 -15.55 14.73 -27.30
N PHE A 272 -15.68 13.51 -27.86
CA PHE A 272 -16.96 12.81 -27.92
C PHE A 272 -17.54 12.55 -26.53
N ILE A 273 -16.73 12.00 -25.60
CA ILE A 273 -17.17 11.71 -24.22
C ILE A 273 -17.67 12.99 -23.54
N ILE A 274 -16.90 14.07 -23.64
CA ILE A 274 -17.23 15.34 -22.98
C ILE A 274 -18.49 15.95 -23.56
N THR A 275 -18.62 15.99 -24.89
CA THR A 275 -19.81 16.48 -25.58
C THR A 275 -21.05 15.64 -25.21
N ASP A 276 -20.92 14.31 -25.13
CA ASP A 276 -22.03 13.43 -24.75
C ASP A 276 -22.47 13.70 -23.30
N ILE A 277 -21.51 13.84 -22.37
CA ILE A 277 -21.78 14.22 -20.96
C ILE A 277 -22.52 15.58 -20.88
N GLU A 278 -22.06 16.59 -21.62
CA GLU A 278 -22.72 17.92 -21.63
C GLU A 278 -24.15 17.84 -22.16
N ASN A 279 -24.37 17.04 -23.20
CA ASN A 279 -25.71 16.86 -23.78
C ASN A 279 -26.65 16.14 -22.81
N VAL A 280 -26.24 15.01 -22.21
CA VAL A 280 -27.03 14.28 -21.23
C VAL A 280 -27.33 15.16 -20.02
N ARG A 281 -26.31 15.84 -19.50
CA ARG A 281 -26.46 16.76 -18.39
C ARG A 281 -27.51 17.84 -18.66
N ARG A 282 -27.50 18.43 -19.86
CA ARG A 282 -28.41 19.49 -20.24
C ARG A 282 -29.85 18.98 -20.44
N GLN A 283 -29.99 17.78 -21.02
CA GLN A 283 -31.29 17.18 -21.30
C GLN A 283 -32.00 16.66 -20.05
N GLU A 284 -31.22 16.11 -19.08
CA GLU A 284 -31.73 15.45 -17.89
C GLU A 284 -31.53 16.29 -16.60
N GLU A 285 -30.98 17.50 -16.74
CA GLU A 285 -30.70 18.43 -15.61
C GLU A 285 -29.85 17.79 -14.51
N ARG A 286 -28.92 16.87 -14.87
CA ARG A 286 -28.07 16.15 -13.91
C ARG A 286 -26.94 17.02 -13.37
N PRO A 287 -26.55 16.88 -12.07
CA PRO A 287 -25.33 17.46 -11.55
C PRO A 287 -24.08 16.78 -12.12
N TRP A 288 -22.92 17.45 -12.07
CA TRP A 288 -21.67 16.88 -12.59
C TRP A 288 -21.22 15.61 -11.84
N GLU A 289 -21.59 15.47 -10.59
CA GLU A 289 -21.23 14.32 -9.73
C GLU A 289 -21.87 13.00 -10.19
N ASP A 290 -22.89 13.04 -11.05
CA ASP A 290 -23.55 11.85 -11.60
C ASP A 290 -22.76 11.20 -12.74
N PHE A 291 -21.69 11.85 -13.22
CA PHE A 291 -20.88 11.36 -14.32
C PHE A 291 -19.52 10.85 -13.86
N ALA A 292 -19.06 9.75 -14.46
CA ALA A 292 -17.73 9.21 -14.22
C ALA A 292 -17.09 8.72 -15.52
N ILE A 293 -15.82 9.02 -15.72
CA ILE A 293 -15.00 8.51 -16.81
C ILE A 293 -14.01 7.52 -16.23
N LEU A 294 -14.07 6.27 -16.69
CA LEU A 294 -13.20 5.19 -16.23
C LEU A 294 -12.19 4.86 -17.33
N PHE A 295 -10.92 4.74 -16.96
CA PHE A 295 -9.85 4.38 -17.89
C PHE A 295 -8.91 3.33 -17.27
N ARG A 296 -8.23 2.56 -18.12
CA ARG A 296 -7.36 1.45 -17.67
C ARG A 296 -6.00 1.93 -17.18
N ALA A 297 -5.43 2.96 -17.79
CA ALA A 297 -4.09 3.43 -17.48
C ALA A 297 -4.08 4.95 -17.26
N ASN A 298 -3.29 5.39 -16.26
CA ASN A 298 -3.19 6.83 -15.90
C ASN A 298 -2.72 7.71 -17.07
N THR A 299 -2.02 7.15 -18.06
CA THR A 299 -1.61 7.88 -19.26
C THR A 299 -2.79 8.37 -20.10
N GLN A 300 -3.92 7.67 -20.05
CA GLN A 300 -5.15 8.03 -20.78
C GLN A 300 -5.84 9.27 -20.19
N SER A 301 -5.63 9.55 -18.91
CA SER A 301 -6.28 10.69 -18.24
C SER A 301 -5.87 12.04 -18.81
N ARG A 302 -4.65 12.17 -19.36
CA ARG A 302 -4.09 13.46 -19.78
C ARG A 302 -4.95 14.18 -20.82
N VAL A 303 -5.34 13.46 -21.87
CA VAL A 303 -6.15 14.03 -22.96
C VAL A 303 -7.55 14.38 -22.44
N ILE A 304 -8.15 13.48 -21.64
CA ILE A 304 -9.47 13.71 -21.02
C ILE A 304 -9.44 14.94 -20.10
N GLU A 305 -8.41 15.08 -19.26
CA GLU A 305 -8.26 16.25 -18.39
C GLU A 305 -8.09 17.55 -19.16
N GLN A 306 -7.33 17.53 -20.26
CA GLN A 306 -7.16 18.68 -21.11
C GLN A 306 -8.50 19.13 -21.70
N THR A 307 -9.27 18.21 -22.27
CA THR A 307 -10.58 18.50 -22.87
C THR A 307 -11.59 19.00 -21.82
N LEU A 308 -11.61 18.39 -20.61
CA LEU A 308 -12.44 18.87 -19.50
C LEU A 308 -12.12 20.33 -19.11
N ARG A 309 -10.84 20.72 -19.12
CA ARG A 309 -10.40 22.10 -18.84
C ARG A 309 -10.81 23.07 -19.94
N GLU A 310 -10.66 22.66 -21.22
CA GLU A 310 -11.06 23.45 -22.38
C GLU A 310 -12.58 23.76 -22.35
N HIS A 311 -13.38 22.77 -21.96
CA HIS A 311 -14.83 22.89 -21.76
C HIS A 311 -15.21 23.50 -20.38
N LYS A 312 -14.24 23.84 -19.52
CA LYS A 312 -14.46 24.43 -18.19
C LYS A 312 -15.33 23.55 -17.28
N ILE A 313 -15.25 22.23 -17.43
CA ILE A 313 -16.00 21.26 -16.63
C ILE A 313 -15.22 20.97 -15.34
N PRO A 314 -15.85 21.10 -14.16
CA PRO A 314 -15.21 20.69 -12.91
C PRO A 314 -15.05 19.18 -12.84
N TYR A 315 -13.86 18.71 -12.45
CA TYR A 315 -13.60 17.28 -12.32
C TYR A 315 -12.74 16.95 -11.10
N ARG A 316 -12.79 15.71 -10.66
CA ARG A 316 -11.95 15.16 -9.60
C ARG A 316 -11.24 13.92 -10.11
N MET A 317 -9.91 13.95 -10.13
CA MET A 317 -9.11 12.74 -10.41
C MET A 317 -9.09 11.80 -9.21
N VAL A 318 -9.35 10.52 -9.48
CA VAL A 318 -9.21 9.44 -8.49
C VAL A 318 -8.05 8.56 -8.92
N GLY A 319 -7.13 8.23 -7.99
CA GLY A 319 -5.92 7.46 -8.30
C GLY A 319 -4.73 8.31 -8.80
N ALA A 320 -4.84 9.63 -8.81
CA ALA A 320 -3.71 10.52 -8.99
C ALA A 320 -2.72 10.41 -7.81
N GLN A 321 -1.48 10.85 -8.02
CA GLN A 321 -0.46 10.89 -6.97
C GLN A 321 -1.03 11.59 -5.72
N SER A 322 -1.00 10.89 -4.58
CA SER A 322 -1.48 11.43 -3.31
C SER A 322 -0.76 12.74 -2.97
N PHE A 323 -1.44 13.66 -2.29
CA PHE A 323 -0.83 14.86 -1.74
C PHE A 323 0.42 14.52 -0.90
N PHE A 324 0.33 13.46 -0.08
CA PHE A 324 1.44 12.99 0.76
C PHE A 324 2.60 12.35 -0.03
N ASP A 325 2.39 12.00 -1.30
CA ASP A 325 3.45 11.46 -2.18
C ASP A 325 4.24 12.55 -2.91
N ARG A 326 3.81 13.79 -2.85
CA ARG A 326 4.55 14.92 -3.40
C ARG A 326 5.89 15.08 -2.70
N LYS A 327 6.93 15.39 -3.47
CA LYS A 327 8.30 15.54 -2.96
C LYS A 327 8.37 16.50 -1.78
N GLU A 328 7.76 17.67 -1.93
CA GLU A 328 7.78 18.75 -0.95
C GLU A 328 7.12 18.35 0.37
N VAL A 329 6.00 17.63 0.27
CA VAL A 329 5.28 17.12 1.45
C VAL A 329 6.10 16.05 2.17
N LYS A 330 6.70 15.12 1.43
CA LYS A 330 7.59 14.10 2.01
C LYS A 330 8.83 14.71 2.67
N ASP A 331 9.39 15.77 2.08
CA ASP A 331 10.51 16.46 2.68
C ASP A 331 10.11 17.10 4.02
N LEU A 332 8.95 17.76 4.09
CA LEU A 332 8.41 18.31 5.36
C LEU A 332 8.11 17.23 6.40
N ILE A 333 7.48 16.14 6.00
CA ILE A 333 7.20 15.00 6.88
C ILE A 333 8.53 14.43 7.42
N SER A 334 9.55 14.33 6.57
CA SER A 334 10.87 13.83 6.98
C SER A 334 11.54 14.74 8.00
N TYR A 335 11.38 16.08 7.92
CA TYR A 335 11.80 16.99 8.97
C TYR A 335 11.12 16.69 10.31
N LEU A 336 9.80 16.59 10.30
CA LEU A 336 9.02 16.28 11.52
C LEU A 336 9.39 14.92 12.09
N ALA A 337 9.53 13.91 11.23
CA ALA A 337 9.89 12.56 11.64
C ALA A 337 11.32 12.49 12.23
N THR A 338 12.28 13.28 11.69
CA THR A 338 13.64 13.38 12.24
C THR A 338 13.64 14.06 13.61
N ILE A 339 12.79 15.07 13.82
CA ILE A 339 12.63 15.73 15.14
C ILE A 339 12.05 14.75 16.16
N GLU A 340 11.03 14.00 15.79
CA GLU A 340 10.38 13.01 16.67
C GLU A 340 11.30 11.82 16.97
N ASN A 341 12.02 11.32 15.95
CA ASN A 341 12.92 10.18 16.08
C ASN A 341 14.24 10.43 15.33
N PRO A 342 15.25 11.07 15.95
CA PRO A 342 16.56 11.30 15.33
C PRO A 342 17.33 10.03 14.95
N GLN A 343 16.90 8.85 15.44
CA GLN A 343 17.52 7.56 15.11
C GLN A 343 16.96 6.95 13.82
N ALA A 344 15.94 7.56 13.20
CA ALA A 344 15.37 7.11 11.94
C ALA A 344 16.17 7.70 10.76
N ASP A 345 17.32 7.09 10.47
CA ASP A 345 18.31 7.56 9.50
C ASP A 345 17.74 7.86 8.11
N GLU A 346 16.72 7.12 7.66
CA GLU A 346 16.16 7.32 6.32
C GLU A 346 15.47 8.69 6.16
N TYR A 347 14.81 9.18 7.19
CA TYR A 347 14.21 10.52 7.16
C TYR A 347 15.29 11.60 7.20
N LEU A 348 16.30 11.41 8.04
CA LEU A 348 17.45 12.30 8.10
C LEU A 348 18.18 12.37 6.76
N LEU A 349 18.52 11.23 6.17
CA LEU A 349 19.23 11.15 4.89
C LEU A 349 18.44 11.80 3.75
N ARG A 350 17.12 11.74 3.78
CA ARG A 350 16.27 12.42 2.81
C ARG A 350 16.39 13.94 2.86
N ILE A 351 16.47 14.51 4.06
CA ILE A 351 16.50 15.96 4.27
C ILE A 351 17.91 16.50 4.44
N LEU A 352 18.93 15.65 4.52
CA LEU A 352 20.30 16.01 4.84
C LEU A 352 20.84 17.15 3.96
N ASN A 353 20.47 17.14 2.67
CA ASN A 353 20.82 18.16 1.70
C ASN A 353 19.59 18.82 1.05
N THR A 354 18.48 18.90 1.76
CA THR A 354 17.24 19.55 1.35
C THR A 354 16.79 20.56 2.43
N PRO A 355 16.91 21.88 2.24
CA PRO A 355 17.52 22.56 1.10
C PRO A 355 19.03 22.26 0.97
N PRO A 356 19.66 22.59 -0.18
CA PRO A 356 21.09 22.31 -0.39
C PRO A 356 21.96 22.92 0.71
N ARG A 357 22.73 22.07 1.42
CA ARG A 357 23.66 22.47 2.51
C ARG A 357 25.13 22.19 2.19
N GLY A 358 25.40 21.69 0.98
CA GLY A 358 26.76 21.35 0.56
C GLY A 358 27.27 20.00 1.08
N ILE A 359 26.40 19.15 1.59
CA ILE A 359 26.74 17.79 1.98
C ILE A 359 26.67 16.90 0.73
N SER A 360 27.80 16.32 0.34
CA SER A 360 27.87 15.44 -0.83
C SER A 360 27.34 14.03 -0.51
N ASP A 361 26.96 13.29 -1.54
CA ASP A 361 26.58 11.88 -1.39
C ASP A 361 27.70 11.04 -0.79
N LEU A 362 28.97 11.38 -1.08
CA LEU A 362 30.14 10.75 -0.46
C LEU A 362 30.18 11.01 1.05
N THR A 363 29.95 12.24 1.48
CA THR A 363 29.92 12.60 2.91
C THR A 363 28.78 11.89 3.63
N ALA A 364 27.59 11.82 3.01
CA ALA A 364 26.48 11.07 3.55
C ALA A 364 26.80 9.57 3.69
N GLN A 365 27.48 8.98 2.69
CA GLN A 365 27.89 7.58 2.74
C GLN A 365 28.93 7.33 3.86
N LEU A 366 29.90 8.19 4.03
CA LEU A 366 30.88 8.11 5.14
C LEU A 366 30.18 8.15 6.51
N ALA A 367 29.19 9.02 6.69
CA ALA A 367 28.41 9.09 7.93
C ALA A 367 27.59 7.79 8.18
N ILE A 368 27.04 7.20 7.12
CA ILE A 368 26.33 5.90 7.19
C ILE A 368 27.31 4.78 7.62
N ASP A 369 28.47 4.72 7.01
CA ASP A 369 29.46 3.68 7.30
C ASP A 369 29.99 3.83 8.72
N TRP A 370 30.30 5.04 9.16
CA TRP A 370 30.69 5.35 10.54
C TRP A 370 29.60 4.94 11.56
N SER A 371 28.35 5.29 11.30
CA SER A 371 27.25 4.95 12.20
C SER A 371 27.09 3.45 12.38
N ARG A 372 27.35 2.65 11.34
CA ARG A 372 27.31 1.20 11.40
C ARG A 372 28.46 0.60 12.20
N GLU A 373 29.66 1.09 12.00
CA GLU A 373 30.85 0.63 12.72
C GLU A 373 30.73 0.87 14.22
N HIS A 374 30.11 1.98 14.63
CA HIS A 374 29.96 2.39 16.02
C HIS A 374 28.59 2.03 16.63
N GLY A 375 27.70 1.38 15.86
CA GLY A 375 26.37 0.96 16.34
C GLY A 375 25.43 2.09 16.77
N ASN A 376 25.61 3.28 16.17
CA ASN A 376 24.82 4.49 16.44
C ASN A 376 24.03 4.95 15.20
N SER A 377 23.30 6.06 15.29
CA SER A 377 22.56 6.64 14.15
C SER A 377 23.46 7.57 13.32
N VAL A 378 23.05 7.83 12.06
CA VAL A 378 23.70 8.83 11.21
C VAL A 378 23.65 10.22 11.87
N TRP A 379 22.59 10.54 12.61
CA TRP A 379 22.49 11.76 13.41
C TRP A 379 23.63 11.86 14.44
N ALA A 380 23.88 10.79 15.17
CA ALA A 380 24.97 10.74 16.15
C ALA A 380 26.34 10.83 15.47
N ALA A 381 26.53 10.13 14.34
CA ALA A 381 27.78 10.21 13.56
C ALA A 381 28.07 11.64 13.07
N LEU A 382 27.07 12.40 12.64
CA LEU A 382 27.24 13.80 12.22
C LEU A 382 27.59 14.76 13.36
N GLN A 383 27.45 14.34 14.62
CA GLN A 383 27.82 15.10 15.81
C GLN A 383 29.13 14.61 16.45
N ASP A 384 29.67 13.49 15.96
CA ASP A 384 30.86 12.87 16.49
C ASP A 384 32.12 13.62 16.03
N GLU A 385 32.96 14.06 16.99
CA GLU A 385 34.14 14.83 16.70
C GLU A 385 35.18 14.03 15.92
N GLU A 386 35.35 12.73 16.22
CA GLU A 386 36.30 11.86 15.53
C GLU A 386 35.87 11.68 14.06
N PHE A 387 34.55 11.47 13.83
CA PHE A 387 34.03 11.42 12.45
C PHE A 387 34.26 12.72 11.72
N LEU A 388 33.96 13.86 12.33
CA LEU A 388 34.11 15.18 11.72
C LEU A 388 35.57 15.49 11.39
N GLU A 389 36.54 14.98 12.14
CA GLU A 389 37.97 15.11 11.84
C GLU A 389 38.41 14.32 10.61
N THR A 390 37.72 13.25 10.26
CA THR A 390 38.01 12.48 9.03
C THR A 390 37.58 13.19 7.75
N LEU A 391 36.74 14.23 7.85
CA LEU A 391 36.17 14.94 6.72
C LEU A 391 37.08 16.10 6.25
N THR A 392 36.93 16.46 4.96
CA THR A 392 37.52 17.69 4.47
C THR A 392 36.92 18.91 5.21
N THR A 393 37.68 20.00 5.35
CA THR A 393 37.21 21.24 6.03
C THR A 393 35.86 21.72 5.49
N ARG A 394 35.64 21.63 4.18
CA ARG A 394 34.36 22.00 3.56
C ARG A 394 33.22 21.10 3.98
N ALA A 395 33.42 19.79 3.96
CA ALA A 395 32.41 18.79 4.36
C ALA A 395 32.10 18.91 5.86
N ARG A 396 33.14 19.05 6.70
CA ARG A 396 33.02 19.29 8.15
C ARG A 396 32.15 20.52 8.45
N ASN A 397 32.43 21.65 7.84
CA ASN A 397 31.67 22.88 8.03
C ASN A 397 30.19 22.71 7.57
N SER A 398 29.93 21.95 6.52
CA SER A 398 28.56 21.64 6.07
C SER A 398 27.81 20.76 7.07
N CYS A 399 28.46 19.80 7.72
CA CYS A 399 27.87 18.98 8.77
C CYS A 399 27.60 19.79 10.05
N LEU A 400 28.52 20.65 10.45
CA LEU A 400 28.37 21.54 11.63
C LEU A 400 27.21 22.52 11.48
N LEU A 401 26.93 23.01 10.27
CA LEU A 401 25.75 23.84 10.00
C LEU A 401 24.42 23.11 10.21
N TYR A 402 24.43 21.79 10.16
CA TYR A 402 23.25 20.98 10.41
C TYR A 402 22.98 20.76 11.91
N THR A 403 24.03 20.72 12.71
CA THR A 403 23.98 20.39 14.15
C THR A 403 23.98 21.62 15.07
N SER A 404 24.36 22.80 14.55
CA SER A 404 24.36 24.06 15.31
C SER A 404 23.34 25.03 14.72
N PRO A 405 22.49 25.69 15.53
CA PRO A 405 21.69 26.80 15.05
C PRO A 405 22.60 27.88 14.49
N SER A 406 22.40 28.26 13.22
CA SER A 406 23.17 29.31 12.57
C SER A 406 22.97 30.63 13.33
N PRO A 407 24.04 31.44 13.58
CA PRO A 407 23.90 32.79 14.10
C PRO A 407 22.97 33.68 13.24
N ARG A 408 22.78 33.31 11.95
CA ARG A 408 21.87 34.03 11.04
C ARG A 408 20.38 33.62 11.25
N ASP A 409 20.10 32.48 11.86
CA ASP A 409 18.76 32.04 12.16
C ASP A 409 18.23 32.70 13.45
N THR A 410 19.14 33.17 14.33
CA THR A 410 18.80 33.93 15.55
C THR A 410 18.63 35.43 15.28
N GLU A 411 19.11 35.97 14.15
CA GLU A 411 18.95 37.39 13.80
C GLU A 411 17.67 37.68 12.97
N ARG A 412 16.89 36.67 12.64
CA ARG A 412 15.63 36.80 11.87
C ARG A 412 14.37 36.41 12.64
N SER A 413 14.46 36.23 13.96
CA SER A 413 13.30 36.01 14.86
C SER A 413 12.91 37.30 15.58
#